data_1328a1805cbb3509c3fed768edea74f8
#
_entry.id   1328a1805cbb3509c3fed768edea74f8
#
_cell.length_a   1.000
_cell.length_b   1.000
_cell.length_c   1.000
_cell.angle_alpha   90.00
_cell.angle_beta   90.00
_cell.angle_gamma   90.00
#
_symmetry.space_group_name_H-M   'P 1'
#
loop_
_entity.id
_entity.type
_entity.pdbx_description
1 polymer ?
#
loop_
_entity_poly.entity_id
_entity_poly.type
_entity_poly.pdbx_seq_one_letter_code
_entity_poly.pdbx_strand_id
1 'polypeptide(L)'
;NYESATQYGASTPYLAPGCYEGGAGYAMMFMAQRVEKYEKGKIIYSTSVTDLIKDESGRVVGFHAKGDNGASYTLRGKAVCLASGGFAKNPEMLKKYNPDYADFFFNCASSMTGEGIQMGIDAGGYVECENRALPAFLSSYKSKFELAFIHQSAPGIMVNVRGDNIGNIISDNHYTMAKAKLNKDNGDTFYYVFDEASAVKLRDSESYGFNGYVAMFEKGEAVHYDSVEKASEELNLPNLADSIEANNAAALAGEPDEFGRRNCPYIETRDGLWAIRVDPTFYLTTAGLAIDTDCHVLNEEKKAIPGLYAAGDVCGSIEEKDAKQYGMGFDAALT
;
A
#
# COMPACT_ATOMS: atom_id res chain seq x y z
N ASN A 1 4.35 -3.56 23.34
CA ASN A 1 3.18 -4.09 24.04
C ASN A 1 2.33 -4.93 23.11
N TYR A 2 2.41 -6.24 23.29
CA TYR A 2 1.69 -7.25 22.49
C TYR A 2 0.16 -7.10 22.54
N GLU A 3 -0.37 -6.62 23.66
CA GLU A 3 -1.82 -6.48 23.90
C GLU A 3 -2.48 -5.41 23.05
N SER A 4 -1.74 -4.41 22.57
CA SER A 4 -2.31 -3.33 21.77
C SER A 4 -2.34 -3.63 20.27
N ALA A 5 -1.53 -4.56 19.79
CA ALA A 5 -1.56 -5.00 18.40
C ALA A 5 -2.83 -5.82 18.08
N THR A 6 -3.34 -6.57 19.07
CA THR A 6 -4.56 -7.38 18.93
C THR A 6 -5.84 -6.54 18.88
N GLN A 7 -5.83 -5.32 19.40
CA GLN A 7 -6.98 -4.42 19.42
C GLN A 7 -7.42 -3.98 18.01
N TYR A 8 -6.52 -4.02 17.04
CA TYR A 8 -6.78 -3.63 15.65
C TYR A 8 -6.83 -4.83 14.69
N GLY A 9 -6.86 -6.05 15.22
CA GLY A 9 -6.89 -7.27 14.39
C GLY A 9 -5.60 -7.53 13.61
N ALA A 10 -4.52 -6.80 13.93
CA ALA A 10 -3.23 -6.98 13.30
C ALA A 10 -2.35 -7.91 14.13
N SER A 11 -1.84 -8.95 13.51
CA SER A 11 -0.86 -9.87 14.11
C SER A 11 0.55 -9.29 14.17
N THR A 12 0.77 -8.09 13.65
CA THR A 12 2.10 -7.51 13.46
C THR A 12 2.47 -6.48 14.53
N PRO A 13 3.66 -6.59 15.14
CA PRO A 13 4.10 -5.71 16.24
C PRO A 13 4.21 -4.23 15.90
N TYR A 14 4.31 -3.86 14.63
CA TYR A 14 4.50 -2.47 14.22
C TYR A 14 3.24 -1.61 14.33
N LEU A 15 2.06 -2.25 14.48
CA LEU A 15 0.79 -1.56 14.72
C LEU A 15 0.49 -1.34 16.20
N ALA A 16 1.42 -1.72 17.09
CA ALA A 16 1.27 -1.45 18.51
C ALA A 16 1.29 0.07 18.79
N PRO A 17 0.40 0.60 19.65
CA PRO A 17 0.33 2.04 19.95
C PRO A 17 1.65 2.68 20.39
N GLY A 18 2.56 1.94 20.99
CA GLY A 18 3.90 2.42 21.36
C GLY A 18 4.86 2.62 20.18
N CYS A 19 4.45 2.29 18.95
CA CYS A 19 5.25 2.49 17.74
C CYS A 19 4.94 3.82 17.01
N TYR A 20 4.00 4.61 17.53
CA TYR A 20 3.49 5.78 16.80
C TYR A 20 4.52 6.89 16.58
N GLU A 21 5.40 7.15 17.52
CA GLU A 21 6.39 8.22 17.38
C GLU A 21 7.52 7.92 16.38
N GLY A 22 7.58 6.69 15.83
CA GLY A 22 8.64 6.32 14.88
C GLY A 22 8.23 5.23 13.88
N GLY A 23 7.07 4.58 14.07
CA GLY A 23 6.56 3.53 13.19
C GLY A 23 7.57 2.43 12.89
N ALA A 24 7.50 1.90 11.68
CA ALA A 24 8.44 0.88 11.18
C ALA A 24 9.90 1.38 11.20
N GLY A 25 10.14 2.68 11.03
CA GLY A 25 11.47 3.28 11.12
C GLY A 25 12.12 3.09 12.48
N TYR A 26 11.37 3.19 13.58
CA TYR A 26 11.88 2.94 14.92
C TYR A 26 12.26 1.47 15.13
N ALA A 27 11.44 0.54 14.63
CA ALA A 27 11.75 -0.89 14.68
C ALA A 27 13.03 -1.20 13.90
N MET A 28 13.18 -0.63 12.71
CA MET A 28 14.39 -0.79 11.88
C MET A 28 15.63 -0.20 12.55
N MET A 29 15.52 0.97 13.18
CA MET A 29 16.62 1.57 13.95
C MET A 29 17.04 0.67 15.11
N PHE A 30 16.09 0.10 15.84
CA PHE A 30 16.37 -0.82 16.93
C PHE A 30 17.05 -2.11 16.44
N MET A 31 16.59 -2.66 15.31
CA MET A 31 17.23 -3.82 14.70
C MET A 31 18.65 -3.52 14.21
N ALA A 32 18.85 -2.37 13.58
CA ALA A 32 20.19 -1.91 13.17
C ALA A 32 21.15 -1.82 14.36
N GLN A 33 20.71 -1.21 15.46
CA GLN A 33 21.53 -1.14 16.69
C GLN A 33 21.88 -2.53 17.26
N ARG A 34 20.99 -3.51 17.11
CA ARG A 34 21.29 -4.89 17.52
C ARG A 34 22.33 -5.55 16.62
N VAL A 35 22.23 -5.33 15.29
CA VAL A 35 23.25 -5.82 14.34
C VAL A 35 24.61 -5.22 14.65
N GLU A 36 24.68 -3.91 14.91
CA GLU A 36 25.95 -3.21 15.23
C GLU A 36 26.57 -3.67 16.56
N LYS A 37 25.73 -4.08 17.53
CA LYS A 37 26.19 -4.68 18.80
C LYS A 37 26.66 -6.12 18.65
N TYR A 38 26.29 -6.80 17.56
CA TYR A 38 26.70 -8.16 17.30
C TYR A 38 28.08 -8.17 16.65
N GLU A 39 29.07 -8.73 17.31
CA GLU A 39 30.51 -8.67 16.88
C GLU A 39 30.75 -9.11 15.43
N LYS A 40 29.88 -9.97 14.88
CA LYS A 40 29.97 -10.48 13.51
C LYS A 40 29.07 -9.74 12.52
N GLY A 41 28.21 -8.83 13.03
CA GLY A 41 27.29 -8.04 12.23
C GLY A 41 27.95 -6.72 11.76
N LYS A 42 27.70 -6.33 10.52
CA LYS A 42 28.13 -5.05 9.97
C LYS A 42 27.08 -4.48 9.03
N ILE A 43 26.76 -3.21 9.20
CA ILE A 43 25.93 -2.45 8.27
C ILE A 43 26.84 -1.47 7.52
N ILE A 44 26.73 -1.45 6.20
CA ILE A 44 27.41 -0.49 5.33
C ILE A 44 26.34 0.41 4.74
N TYR A 45 26.26 1.62 5.27
CA TYR A 45 25.29 2.64 4.84
C TYR A 45 25.76 3.35 3.56
N SER A 46 24.80 4.04 2.90
CA SER A 46 25.07 4.84 1.70
C SER A 46 25.84 4.05 0.62
N THR A 47 25.45 2.79 0.42
CA THR A 47 26.16 1.88 -0.47
C THR A 47 25.16 1.05 -1.26
N SER A 48 25.21 1.15 -2.58
CA SER A 48 24.36 0.43 -3.51
C SER A 48 25.07 -0.79 -4.07
N VAL A 49 24.42 -1.95 -4.03
CA VAL A 49 24.90 -3.15 -4.72
C VAL A 49 24.67 -2.98 -6.22
N THR A 50 25.66 -3.29 -7.03
CA THR A 50 25.61 -3.11 -8.48
C THR A 50 25.40 -4.40 -9.25
N ASP A 51 25.98 -5.51 -8.78
CA ASP A 51 25.86 -6.81 -9.44
C ASP A 51 26.30 -7.96 -8.50
N LEU A 52 25.84 -9.17 -8.84
CA LEU A 52 26.20 -10.39 -8.12
C LEU A 52 27.44 -11.05 -8.73
N ILE A 53 28.26 -11.68 -7.89
CA ILE A 53 29.46 -12.43 -8.29
C ILE A 53 29.14 -13.91 -8.29
N LYS A 54 29.39 -14.58 -9.42
CA LYS A 54 29.33 -16.05 -9.56
C LYS A 54 30.74 -16.64 -9.64
N ASP A 55 30.89 -17.83 -9.12
CA ASP A 55 32.08 -18.66 -9.37
C ASP A 55 31.94 -19.48 -10.67
N GLU A 56 32.97 -20.27 -10.98
CA GLU A 56 33.02 -21.11 -12.17
C GLU A 56 31.93 -22.19 -12.23
N SER A 57 31.33 -22.56 -11.07
CA SER A 57 30.22 -23.49 -10.98
C SER A 57 28.85 -22.82 -11.19
N GLY A 58 28.81 -21.47 -11.31
CA GLY A 58 27.59 -20.69 -11.38
C GLY A 58 26.97 -20.36 -10.03
N ARG A 59 27.63 -20.72 -8.92
CA ARG A 59 27.19 -20.39 -7.57
C ARG A 59 27.39 -18.89 -7.30
N VAL A 60 26.39 -18.25 -6.70
CA VAL A 60 26.54 -16.87 -6.20
C VAL A 60 27.43 -16.89 -4.93
N VAL A 61 28.54 -16.14 -4.99
CA VAL A 61 29.59 -16.11 -3.97
C VAL A 61 29.88 -14.70 -3.47
N GLY A 62 29.06 -13.71 -3.81
CA GLY A 62 29.24 -12.34 -3.38
C GLY A 62 28.58 -11.33 -4.27
N PHE A 63 28.99 -10.07 -4.11
CA PHE A 63 28.48 -8.94 -4.90
C PHE A 63 29.51 -7.81 -4.98
N HIS A 64 29.35 -6.96 -6.00
CA HIS A 64 29.99 -5.67 -6.08
C HIS A 64 29.05 -4.58 -5.57
N ALA A 65 29.64 -3.55 -4.94
CA ALA A 65 28.86 -2.42 -4.45
C ALA A 65 29.66 -1.11 -4.58
N LYS A 66 28.92 0.00 -4.64
CA LYS A 66 29.47 1.35 -4.76
C LYS A 66 28.88 2.25 -3.69
N GLY A 67 29.75 2.86 -2.90
CA GLY A 67 29.39 3.87 -1.92
C GLY A 67 29.18 5.25 -2.55
N ASP A 68 28.32 6.08 -1.94
CA ASP A 68 28.05 7.47 -2.37
C ASP A 68 29.33 8.34 -2.36
N ASN A 69 30.31 7.96 -1.54
CA ASN A 69 31.64 8.58 -1.50
C ASN A 69 32.57 8.14 -2.64
N GLY A 70 32.08 7.34 -3.59
CA GLY A 70 32.84 6.79 -4.71
C GLY A 70 33.64 5.53 -4.40
N ALA A 71 33.63 5.02 -3.17
CA ALA A 71 34.30 3.79 -2.80
C ALA A 71 33.65 2.58 -3.52
N SER A 72 34.50 1.66 -4.01
CA SER A 72 34.03 0.40 -4.60
C SER A 72 34.33 -0.74 -3.64
N TYR A 73 33.39 -1.63 -3.50
CA TYR A 73 33.46 -2.79 -2.63
C TYR A 73 33.29 -4.08 -3.45
N THR A 74 34.05 -5.09 -3.09
CA THR A 74 33.85 -6.47 -3.53
C THR A 74 33.72 -7.31 -2.28
N LEU A 75 32.53 -7.81 -2.03
CA LEU A 75 32.23 -8.63 -0.87
C LEU A 75 32.00 -10.07 -1.32
N ARG A 76 32.66 -11.01 -0.65
CA ARG A 76 32.51 -12.44 -0.89
C ARG A 76 32.01 -13.13 0.35
N GLY A 77 31.12 -14.11 0.16
CA GLY A 77 30.50 -14.86 1.23
C GLY A 77 30.05 -16.24 0.78
N LYS A 78 29.50 -16.99 1.71
CA LYS A 78 28.93 -18.33 1.43
C LYS A 78 27.59 -18.25 0.67
N ALA A 79 26.87 -17.14 0.85
CA ALA A 79 25.58 -16.87 0.24
C ALA A 79 25.30 -15.35 0.19
N VAL A 80 24.39 -14.95 -0.67
CA VAL A 80 23.80 -13.60 -0.76
C VAL A 80 22.30 -13.73 -0.58
N CYS A 81 21.74 -12.87 0.26
CA CYS A 81 20.28 -12.72 0.40
C CYS A 81 19.87 -11.35 -0.15
N LEU A 82 18.98 -11.36 -1.13
CA LEU A 82 18.35 -10.16 -1.66
C LEU A 82 17.16 -9.78 -0.76
N ALA A 83 17.16 -8.57 -0.22
CA ALA A 83 16.11 -8.03 0.65
C ALA A 83 15.85 -6.54 0.34
N SER A 84 15.93 -6.17 -0.93
CA SER A 84 15.92 -4.78 -1.41
C SER A 84 14.51 -4.20 -1.61
N GLY A 85 13.46 -4.95 -1.31
CA GLY A 85 12.09 -4.55 -1.58
C GLY A 85 11.65 -4.77 -3.03
N GLY A 86 10.46 -4.29 -3.36
CA GLY A 86 9.83 -4.45 -4.66
C GLY A 86 10.23 -3.38 -5.69
N PHE A 87 9.40 -3.22 -6.72
CA PHE A 87 9.66 -2.31 -7.87
C PHE A 87 8.58 -1.25 -8.09
N ALA A 88 7.79 -0.94 -7.08
CA ALA A 88 6.64 -0.02 -7.20
C ALA A 88 6.99 1.43 -7.61
N LYS A 89 8.26 1.81 -7.57
CA LYS A 89 8.79 3.10 -8.07
C LYS A 89 9.53 3.00 -9.41
N ASN A 90 9.45 1.85 -10.07
CA ASN A 90 10.06 1.63 -11.38
C ASN A 90 8.98 1.51 -12.47
N PRO A 91 8.73 2.57 -13.26
CA PRO A 91 7.66 2.57 -14.27
C PRO A 91 7.84 1.50 -15.36
N GLU A 92 9.09 1.15 -15.71
CA GLU A 92 9.38 0.14 -16.73
C GLU A 92 9.05 -1.25 -16.21
N MET A 93 9.44 -1.57 -14.98
CA MET A 93 9.09 -2.84 -14.35
C MET A 93 7.58 -2.93 -14.06
N LEU A 94 6.93 -1.83 -13.67
CA LEU A 94 5.47 -1.81 -13.52
C LEU A 94 4.78 -2.14 -14.84
N LYS A 95 5.17 -1.50 -15.95
CA LYS A 95 4.60 -1.80 -17.27
C LYS A 95 4.84 -3.24 -17.71
N LYS A 96 5.98 -3.81 -17.35
CA LYS A 96 6.35 -5.18 -17.72
C LYS A 96 5.63 -6.24 -16.87
N TYR A 97 5.64 -6.09 -15.56
CA TYR A 97 5.19 -7.13 -14.62
C TYR A 97 3.84 -6.85 -13.97
N ASN A 98 3.39 -5.57 -13.95
CA ASN A 98 2.14 -5.13 -13.35
C ASN A 98 1.38 -4.15 -14.25
N PRO A 99 1.08 -4.50 -15.52
CA PRO A 99 0.54 -3.56 -16.50
C PRO A 99 -0.80 -2.94 -16.07
N ASP A 100 -1.68 -3.68 -15.40
CA ASP A 100 -2.98 -3.16 -14.94
C ASP A 100 -2.84 -2.11 -13.85
N TYR A 101 -1.69 -2.07 -13.17
CA TYR A 101 -1.40 -1.18 -12.04
C TYR A 101 -0.35 -0.12 -12.37
N ALA A 102 0.16 -0.07 -13.60
CA ALA A 102 1.28 0.80 -13.96
C ALA A 102 1.01 2.30 -13.76
N ASP A 103 -0.24 2.71 -13.91
CA ASP A 103 -0.68 4.11 -13.78
C ASP A 103 -1.22 4.46 -12.38
N PHE A 104 -1.14 3.54 -11.43
CA PHE A 104 -1.62 3.79 -10.08
C PHE A 104 -0.54 4.44 -9.21
N PHE A 105 -0.98 5.14 -8.16
CA PHE A 105 -0.08 5.67 -7.17
C PHE A 105 0.28 4.60 -6.13
N PHE A 106 1.58 4.43 -5.90
CA PHE A 106 2.11 3.57 -4.85
C PHE A 106 2.65 4.44 -3.71
N ASN A 107 2.05 4.28 -2.52
CA ASN A 107 2.51 4.92 -1.29
C ASN A 107 3.53 4.02 -0.59
N CYS A 108 4.77 4.06 -1.09
CA CYS A 108 5.86 3.24 -0.61
C CYS A 108 7.19 4.00 -0.65
N ALA A 109 8.24 3.40 -0.10
CA ALA A 109 9.57 3.97 -0.11
C ALA A 109 10.09 4.26 -1.53
N SER A 110 10.76 5.38 -1.72
CA SER A 110 11.35 5.78 -3.01
C SER A 110 12.43 4.82 -3.51
N SER A 111 12.98 4.00 -2.62
CA SER A 111 13.98 2.97 -2.91
C SER A 111 13.41 1.67 -3.50
N MET A 112 12.09 1.57 -3.67
CA MET A 112 11.47 0.39 -4.29
C MET A 112 11.58 0.44 -5.82
N THR A 113 12.78 0.32 -6.32
CA THR A 113 13.16 0.51 -7.73
C THR A 113 13.50 -0.79 -8.47
N GLY A 114 13.51 -1.94 -7.74
CA GLY A 114 13.56 -3.27 -8.33
C GLY A 114 14.95 -3.78 -8.66
N GLU A 115 16.04 -3.12 -8.25
CA GLU A 115 17.40 -3.54 -8.58
C GLU A 115 17.73 -4.94 -8.08
N GLY A 116 17.26 -5.33 -6.88
CA GLY A 116 17.49 -6.68 -6.38
C GLY A 116 16.76 -7.74 -7.20
N ILE A 117 15.55 -7.44 -7.67
CA ILE A 117 14.81 -8.32 -8.56
C ILE A 117 15.58 -8.47 -9.88
N GLN A 118 16.06 -7.38 -10.44
CA GLN A 118 16.85 -7.42 -11.68
C GLN A 118 18.13 -8.24 -11.50
N MET A 119 18.86 -8.04 -10.39
CA MET A 119 20.04 -8.85 -10.07
C MET A 119 19.71 -10.35 -9.95
N GLY A 120 18.56 -10.68 -9.37
CA GLY A 120 18.09 -12.06 -9.30
C GLY A 120 17.81 -12.66 -10.68
N ILE A 121 17.17 -11.88 -11.56
CA ILE A 121 16.92 -12.26 -12.97
C ILE A 121 18.25 -12.46 -13.71
N ASP A 122 19.20 -11.55 -13.58
CA ASP A 122 20.53 -11.63 -14.19
C ASP A 122 21.32 -12.85 -13.67
N ALA A 123 21.00 -13.28 -12.47
CA ALA A 123 21.54 -14.51 -11.90
C ALA A 123 20.88 -15.78 -12.44
N GLY A 124 19.81 -15.68 -13.24
CA GLY A 124 19.07 -16.79 -13.82
C GLY A 124 17.73 -17.09 -13.13
N GLY A 125 17.31 -16.22 -12.21
CA GLY A 125 15.99 -16.28 -11.58
C GLY A 125 14.87 -15.83 -12.51
N TYR A 126 13.63 -16.05 -12.08
CA TYR A 126 12.45 -15.56 -12.80
C TYR A 126 11.46 -14.88 -11.86
N VAL A 127 10.58 -14.07 -12.43
CA VAL A 127 9.53 -13.35 -11.68
C VAL A 127 8.25 -14.17 -11.71
N GLU A 128 7.57 -14.22 -10.57
CA GLU A 128 6.24 -14.80 -10.44
C GLU A 128 5.25 -13.81 -9.79
N CYS A 129 4.00 -14.18 -9.69
CA CYS A 129 2.92 -13.34 -9.16
C CYS A 129 2.75 -12.02 -9.92
N GLU A 130 2.94 -12.07 -11.25
CA GLU A 130 2.77 -10.89 -12.10
C GLU A 130 1.35 -10.32 -12.06
N ASN A 131 1.25 -9.04 -12.39
CA ASN A 131 0.01 -8.28 -12.49
C ASN A 131 -0.85 -8.29 -11.23
N ARG A 132 -0.21 -8.12 -10.07
CA ARG A 132 -0.83 -8.01 -8.75
C ARG A 132 -0.16 -6.92 -7.94
N ALA A 133 -0.96 -6.26 -7.09
CA ALA A 133 -0.46 -5.26 -6.16
C ALA A 133 -1.29 -5.30 -4.88
N LEU A 134 -0.67 -4.97 -3.75
CA LEU A 134 -1.37 -4.85 -2.47
C LEU A 134 -2.02 -3.47 -2.38
N PRO A 135 -3.38 -3.41 -2.33
CA PRO A 135 -4.08 -2.15 -2.16
C PRO A 135 -3.76 -1.51 -0.81
N ALA A 136 -3.67 -0.19 -0.82
CA ALA A 136 -3.53 0.65 0.36
C ALA A 136 -4.85 1.32 0.72
N PHE A 137 -4.83 2.21 1.70
CA PHE A 137 -5.94 3.11 1.99
C PHE A 137 -6.15 4.11 0.84
N LEU A 138 -7.31 4.78 0.86
CA LEU A 138 -7.53 5.93 0.01
C LEU A 138 -6.48 7.01 0.26
N SER A 139 -6.12 7.73 -0.77
CA SER A 139 -5.36 8.97 -0.62
C SER A 139 -6.10 10.14 -1.25
N SER A 140 -5.91 11.33 -0.69
CA SER A 140 -6.36 12.54 -1.36
C SER A 140 -5.66 12.65 -2.72
N TYR A 141 -6.39 13.16 -3.73
CA TYR A 141 -5.88 13.18 -5.11
C TYR A 141 -4.65 14.07 -5.25
N LYS A 142 -4.67 15.27 -4.67
CA LYS A 142 -3.67 16.30 -4.91
C LYS A 142 -2.41 16.14 -4.08
N SER A 143 -2.56 16.03 -2.76
CA SER A 143 -1.42 15.93 -1.84
C SER A 143 -0.99 14.49 -1.55
N LYS A 144 -1.77 13.51 -2.01
CA LYS A 144 -1.53 12.09 -1.73
C LYS A 144 -1.46 11.76 -0.24
N PHE A 145 -2.17 12.53 0.59
CA PHE A 145 -2.35 12.19 1.99
C PHE A 145 -3.16 10.91 2.11
N GLU A 146 -2.67 10.00 2.90
CA GLU A 146 -3.37 8.76 3.19
C GLU A 146 -4.58 9.02 4.10
N LEU A 147 -5.74 8.51 3.69
CA LEU A 147 -7.01 8.64 4.37
C LEU A 147 -7.34 7.35 5.14
N ALA A 148 -6.36 6.86 5.89
CA ALA A 148 -6.49 5.64 6.65
C ALA A 148 -7.71 5.72 7.58
N PHE A 149 -8.60 4.70 7.47
CA PHE A 149 -9.79 4.60 8.32
C PHE A 149 -10.77 5.79 8.27
N ILE A 150 -10.74 6.61 7.19
CA ILE A 150 -11.65 7.76 7.05
C ILE A 150 -13.12 7.37 7.26
N HIS A 151 -13.51 6.18 6.79
CA HIS A 151 -14.87 5.64 6.97
C HIS A 151 -15.27 5.39 8.43
N GLN A 152 -14.30 5.28 9.36
CA GLN A 152 -14.57 5.15 10.80
C GLN A 152 -14.74 6.51 11.47
N SER A 153 -13.93 7.48 11.05
CA SER A 153 -13.93 8.82 11.63
C SER A 153 -15.01 9.72 10.99
N ALA A 154 -15.21 9.58 9.70
CA ALA A 154 -16.18 10.32 8.90
C ALA A 154 -16.97 9.35 8.00
N PRO A 155 -18.01 8.72 8.53
CA PRO A 155 -18.87 7.85 7.74
C PRO A 155 -19.42 8.57 6.51
N GLY A 156 -19.30 7.93 5.34
CA GLY A 156 -19.68 8.51 4.06
C GLY A 156 -19.80 7.45 2.97
N ILE A 157 -19.98 7.90 1.75
CA ILE A 157 -19.99 7.05 0.55
C ILE A 157 -18.87 7.46 -0.40
N MET A 158 -18.44 6.53 -1.23
CA MET A 158 -17.51 6.82 -2.30
C MET A 158 -18.21 6.67 -3.64
N VAL A 159 -18.04 7.68 -4.49
CA VAL A 159 -18.71 7.75 -5.78
C VAL A 159 -17.71 7.90 -6.93
N ASN A 160 -18.12 7.38 -8.10
CA ASN A 160 -17.38 7.49 -9.36
C ASN A 160 -17.63 8.86 -10.07
N VAL A 161 -17.11 9.00 -11.28
CA VAL A 161 -17.27 10.21 -12.13
C VAL A 161 -18.71 10.61 -12.45
N ARG A 162 -19.68 9.71 -12.26
CA ARG A 162 -21.12 10.00 -12.45
C ARG A 162 -21.85 10.26 -11.14
N GLY A 163 -21.20 10.07 -10.02
CA GLY A 163 -21.85 10.13 -8.71
C GLY A 163 -22.46 8.79 -8.27
N ASP A 164 -22.25 7.69 -9.01
CA ASP A 164 -22.74 6.38 -8.58
C ASP A 164 -21.92 5.90 -7.38
N ASN A 165 -22.58 5.39 -6.35
CA ASN A 165 -21.90 4.72 -5.23
C ASN A 165 -21.18 3.47 -5.75
N ILE A 166 -19.90 3.29 -5.38
CA ILE A 166 -19.05 2.24 -5.96
C ILE A 166 -18.82 1.06 -5.03
N GLY A 167 -19.51 0.99 -3.89
CA GLY A 167 -19.51 -0.20 -3.08
C GLY A 167 -19.22 -0.06 -1.61
N ASN A 168 -19.05 -1.21 -0.97
CA ASN A 168 -18.81 -1.32 0.46
C ASN A 168 -17.35 -1.07 0.82
N ILE A 169 -17.00 0.20 1.04
CA ILE A 169 -15.64 0.61 1.43
C ILE A 169 -15.28 0.29 2.90
N ILE A 170 -16.20 -0.23 3.69
CA ILE A 170 -16.02 -0.50 5.12
C ILE A 170 -15.47 -1.90 5.34
N SER A 171 -16.02 -2.90 4.67
CA SER A 171 -15.66 -4.31 4.89
C SER A 171 -14.48 -4.78 4.03
N ASP A 172 -14.28 -4.13 2.88
CA ASP A 172 -13.31 -4.56 1.87
C ASP A 172 -12.74 -3.34 1.10
N ASN A 173 -12.53 -2.24 1.82
CA ASN A 173 -12.29 -0.92 1.27
C ASN A 173 -11.17 -0.86 0.23
N HIS A 174 -10.09 -1.60 0.47
CA HIS A 174 -8.90 -1.55 -0.41
C HIS A 174 -9.15 -2.23 -1.74
N TYR A 175 -9.69 -3.44 -1.70
CA TYR A 175 -9.98 -4.22 -2.92
C TYR A 175 -11.14 -3.64 -3.71
N THR A 176 -12.17 -3.13 -3.02
CA THR A 176 -13.30 -2.46 -3.67
C THR A 176 -12.84 -1.27 -4.51
N MET A 177 -11.94 -0.44 -3.96
CA MET A 177 -11.37 0.69 -4.68
C MET A 177 -10.49 0.29 -5.86
N ALA A 178 -9.63 -0.68 -5.66
CA ALA A 178 -8.79 -1.19 -6.74
C ALA A 178 -9.65 -1.73 -7.89
N LYS A 179 -10.65 -2.56 -7.59
CA LYS A 179 -11.61 -3.08 -8.57
C LYS A 179 -12.41 -1.96 -9.25
N ALA A 180 -12.86 -0.95 -8.48
CA ALA A 180 -13.60 0.18 -9.03
C ALA A 180 -12.77 0.95 -10.06
N LYS A 181 -11.49 1.20 -9.77
CA LYS A 181 -10.60 1.92 -10.71
C LYS A 181 -10.18 1.07 -11.90
N LEU A 182 -10.02 -0.23 -11.73
CA LEU A 182 -9.75 -1.16 -12.85
C LEU A 182 -10.95 -1.28 -13.78
N ASN A 183 -12.18 -1.07 -13.27
CA ASN A 183 -13.37 -1.00 -14.10
C ASN A 183 -13.45 0.36 -14.81
N LYS A 184 -13.12 0.38 -16.09
CA LYS A 184 -13.09 1.59 -16.93
C LYS A 184 -14.43 2.31 -17.03
N ASP A 185 -15.55 1.63 -16.79
CA ASP A 185 -16.90 2.22 -16.76
C ASP A 185 -17.09 3.21 -15.60
N ASN A 186 -16.29 3.10 -14.54
CA ASN A 186 -16.30 4.05 -13.43
C ASN A 186 -15.54 5.35 -13.71
N GLY A 187 -14.74 5.40 -14.80
CA GLY A 187 -13.84 6.51 -15.08
C GLY A 187 -12.61 6.52 -14.14
N ASP A 188 -11.91 7.67 -14.15
CA ASP A 188 -10.63 7.83 -13.45
C ASP A 188 -10.71 8.77 -12.22
N THR A 189 -11.91 9.25 -11.90
CA THR A 189 -12.09 10.20 -10.80
C THR A 189 -13.09 9.65 -9.81
N PHE A 190 -12.72 9.72 -8.53
CA PHE A 190 -13.54 9.26 -7.42
C PHE A 190 -13.62 10.34 -6.36
N TYR A 191 -14.77 10.39 -5.65
CA TYR A 191 -14.96 11.30 -4.54
C TYR A 191 -15.43 10.52 -3.31
N TYR A 192 -14.89 10.90 -2.16
CA TYR A 192 -15.43 10.50 -0.86
C TYR A 192 -16.33 11.62 -0.35
N VAL A 193 -17.58 11.31 -0.10
CA VAL A 193 -18.64 12.28 0.25
C VAL A 193 -19.16 11.99 1.63
N PHE A 194 -19.26 13.01 2.49
CA PHE A 194 -19.66 12.91 3.89
C PHE A 194 -20.30 14.22 4.38
N ASP A 195 -20.94 14.17 5.54
CA ASP A 195 -21.68 15.28 6.14
C ASP A 195 -20.80 16.24 6.97
N GLU A 196 -21.39 17.37 7.39
CA GLU A 196 -20.71 18.37 8.25
C GLU A 196 -20.33 17.80 9.61
N ALA A 197 -21.16 16.94 10.22
CA ALA A 197 -20.82 16.32 11.50
C ALA A 197 -19.56 15.46 11.43
N SER A 198 -19.39 14.76 10.31
CA SER A 198 -18.19 13.99 9.99
C SER A 198 -16.99 14.89 9.74
N ALA A 199 -17.19 16.02 9.02
CA ALA A 199 -16.13 17.01 8.78
C ALA A 199 -15.62 17.64 10.09
N VAL A 200 -16.51 17.97 11.03
CA VAL A 200 -16.11 18.46 12.36
C VAL A 200 -15.24 17.44 13.09
N LYS A 201 -15.63 16.16 13.09
CA LYS A 201 -14.84 15.10 13.73
C LYS A 201 -13.46 14.96 13.11
N LEU A 202 -13.34 15.06 11.78
CA LEU A 202 -12.05 14.99 11.09
C LEU A 202 -11.14 16.18 11.40
N ARG A 203 -11.72 17.38 11.50
CA ARG A 203 -10.98 18.61 11.88
C ARG A 203 -10.48 18.58 13.32
N ASP A 204 -11.29 18.03 14.22
CA ASP A 204 -10.99 17.99 15.65
C ASP A 204 -10.19 16.74 16.07
N SER A 205 -9.99 15.80 15.13
CA SER A 205 -9.34 14.54 15.48
C SER A 205 -7.83 14.69 15.60
N GLU A 206 -7.31 14.74 16.81
CA GLU A 206 -5.92 14.40 17.12
C GLU A 206 -5.67 12.88 16.97
N SER A 207 -6.69 12.14 16.54
CA SER A 207 -6.70 10.70 16.58
C SER A 207 -5.76 10.09 15.54
N TYR A 208 -4.94 9.20 15.99
CA TYR A 208 -4.08 8.27 15.26
C TYR A 208 -2.81 8.84 14.60
N GLY A 209 -2.31 10.01 15.00
CA GLY A 209 -1.04 10.52 14.45
C GLY A 209 -1.08 10.87 12.95
N PHE A 210 -2.24 10.78 12.32
CA PHE A 210 -2.48 11.16 10.95
C PHE A 210 -2.98 12.61 10.89
N ASN A 211 -2.06 13.56 10.99
CA ASN A 211 -2.35 14.99 10.72
C ASN A 211 -2.85 15.24 9.28
N GLY A 212 -3.01 14.18 8.48
CA GLY A 212 -3.47 14.25 7.11
C GLY A 212 -4.87 14.82 6.95
N TYR A 213 -5.78 14.53 7.88
CA TYR A 213 -7.16 15.02 7.79
C TYR A 213 -7.22 16.54 7.92
N VAL A 214 -6.61 17.09 8.96
CA VAL A 214 -6.56 18.56 9.17
C VAL A 214 -5.91 19.24 7.96
N ALA A 215 -4.81 18.70 7.47
CA ALA A 215 -4.10 19.23 6.31
C ALA A 215 -4.95 19.25 5.03
N MET A 216 -5.90 18.32 4.86
CA MET A 216 -6.81 18.33 3.71
C MET A 216 -7.75 19.55 3.72
N PHE A 217 -8.28 19.91 4.90
CA PHE A 217 -9.11 21.10 5.03
C PHE A 217 -8.27 22.37 4.84
N GLU A 218 -7.10 22.46 5.46
CA GLU A 218 -6.18 23.60 5.34
C GLU A 218 -5.71 23.83 3.90
N LYS A 219 -5.53 22.75 3.13
CA LYS A 219 -5.12 22.83 1.72
C LYS A 219 -6.29 22.96 0.73
N GLY A 220 -7.53 22.96 1.23
CA GLY A 220 -8.72 23.03 0.40
C GLY A 220 -8.93 21.80 -0.50
N GLU A 221 -8.49 20.63 -0.04
CA GLU A 221 -8.77 19.37 -0.74
C GLU A 221 -10.11 18.76 -0.29
N ALA A 222 -10.51 18.98 0.95
CA ALA A 222 -11.88 18.79 1.42
C ALA A 222 -12.67 20.07 1.12
N VAL A 223 -13.68 19.96 0.28
CA VAL A 223 -14.49 21.08 -0.20
C VAL A 223 -15.91 20.95 0.29
N HIS A 224 -16.47 22.04 0.86
CA HIS A 224 -17.85 22.12 1.27
C HIS A 224 -18.74 22.64 0.14
N TYR A 225 -19.90 22.03 0.02
CA TYR A 225 -20.97 22.42 -0.91
C TYR A 225 -22.25 22.65 -0.11
N ASP A 226 -22.93 23.78 -0.33
CA ASP A 226 -24.09 24.21 0.44
C ASP A 226 -25.32 23.27 0.26
N SER A 227 -25.32 22.47 -0.82
CA SER A 227 -26.34 21.44 -1.05
C SER A 227 -25.82 20.30 -1.93
N VAL A 228 -26.57 19.20 -1.99
CA VAL A 228 -26.29 18.05 -2.87
C VAL A 228 -26.35 18.45 -4.33
N GLU A 229 -27.32 19.29 -4.71
CA GLU A 229 -27.50 19.77 -6.08
C GLU A 229 -26.29 20.58 -6.52
N LYS A 230 -25.78 21.46 -5.65
CA LYS A 230 -24.60 22.27 -5.93
C LYS A 230 -23.35 21.42 -6.09
N ALA A 231 -23.17 20.42 -5.24
CA ALA A 231 -22.10 19.45 -5.39
C ALA A 231 -22.20 18.65 -6.68
N SER A 232 -23.42 18.19 -7.02
CA SER A 232 -23.67 17.45 -8.26
C SER A 232 -23.35 18.29 -9.50
N GLU A 233 -23.70 19.56 -9.49
CA GLU A 233 -23.43 20.49 -10.60
C GLU A 233 -21.93 20.81 -10.72
N GLU A 234 -21.30 21.27 -9.64
CA GLU A 234 -19.90 21.74 -9.65
C GLU A 234 -18.91 20.60 -9.87
N LEU A 235 -19.19 19.39 -9.38
CA LEU A 235 -18.37 18.20 -9.57
C LEU A 235 -18.75 17.39 -10.81
N ASN A 236 -19.85 17.76 -11.48
CA ASN A 236 -20.42 17.01 -12.61
C ASN A 236 -20.74 15.54 -12.24
N LEU A 237 -21.46 15.36 -11.16
CA LEU A 237 -21.86 14.06 -10.60
C LEU A 237 -23.40 13.88 -10.68
N PRO A 238 -23.98 13.60 -11.85
CA PRO A 238 -25.44 13.64 -12.04
C PRO A 238 -26.23 12.66 -11.18
N ASN A 239 -25.60 11.58 -10.72
CA ASN A 239 -26.26 10.52 -9.92
C ASN A 239 -25.97 10.65 -8.41
N LEU A 240 -25.29 11.73 -7.95
CA LEU A 240 -24.88 11.90 -6.56
C LEU A 240 -26.08 11.92 -5.61
N ALA A 241 -27.15 12.65 -5.97
CA ALA A 241 -28.37 12.75 -5.16
C ALA A 241 -29.02 11.38 -4.97
N ASP A 242 -29.20 10.63 -6.04
CA ASP A 242 -29.79 9.29 -6.00
C ASP A 242 -28.97 8.33 -5.15
N SER A 243 -27.63 8.41 -5.25
CA SER A 243 -26.72 7.58 -4.46
C SER A 243 -26.80 7.89 -2.96
N ILE A 244 -26.90 9.18 -2.59
CA ILE A 244 -27.09 9.59 -1.19
C ILE A 244 -28.46 9.15 -0.68
N GLU A 245 -29.50 9.32 -1.47
CA GLU A 245 -30.88 8.91 -1.12
C GLU A 245 -30.94 7.39 -0.88
N ALA A 246 -30.42 6.59 -1.79
CA ALA A 246 -30.36 5.13 -1.65
C ALA A 246 -29.59 4.69 -0.40
N ASN A 247 -28.43 5.30 -0.15
CA ASN A 247 -27.65 5.06 1.07
C ASN A 247 -28.45 5.41 2.33
N ASN A 248 -29.10 6.56 2.37
CA ASN A 248 -29.87 7.03 3.52
C ASN A 248 -31.14 6.18 3.74
N ALA A 249 -31.78 5.71 2.68
CA ALA A 249 -32.89 4.78 2.78
C ALA A 249 -32.48 3.45 3.45
N ALA A 250 -31.34 2.88 3.05
CA ALA A 250 -30.81 1.68 3.68
C ALA A 250 -30.43 1.94 5.16
N ALA A 251 -29.82 3.09 5.46
CA ALA A 251 -29.47 3.49 6.83
C ALA A 251 -30.70 3.60 7.73
N LEU A 252 -31.81 4.23 7.25
CA LEU A 252 -33.02 4.39 8.01
C LEU A 252 -33.82 3.08 8.18
N ALA A 253 -33.75 2.20 7.19
CA ALA A 253 -34.38 0.88 7.25
C ALA A 253 -33.62 -0.09 8.17
N GLY A 254 -32.35 0.18 8.45
CA GLY A 254 -31.45 -0.76 9.16
C GLY A 254 -31.12 -2.01 8.34
N GLU A 255 -31.31 -1.94 7.03
CA GLU A 255 -31.11 -3.03 6.10
C GLU A 255 -29.76 -2.86 5.36
N PRO A 256 -29.17 -3.95 4.85
CA PRO A 256 -28.01 -3.85 3.99
C PRO A 256 -28.31 -3.06 2.71
N ASP A 257 -27.35 -2.24 2.27
CA ASP A 257 -27.41 -1.64 0.94
C ASP A 257 -27.19 -2.68 -0.19
N GLU A 258 -27.26 -2.23 -1.43
CA GLU A 258 -27.03 -3.07 -2.62
C GLU A 258 -25.67 -3.76 -2.67
N PHE A 259 -24.69 -3.26 -1.90
CA PHE A 259 -23.34 -3.83 -1.76
C PHE A 259 -23.19 -4.70 -0.51
N GLY A 260 -24.27 -4.97 0.21
CA GLY A 260 -24.26 -5.78 1.43
C GLY A 260 -23.69 -5.09 2.67
N ARG A 261 -23.57 -3.75 2.66
CA ARG A 261 -23.11 -2.97 3.81
C ARG A 261 -24.23 -2.85 4.83
N ARG A 262 -24.07 -3.47 6.01
CA ARG A 262 -25.12 -3.58 7.04
C ARG A 262 -25.28 -2.32 7.91
N ASN A 263 -24.22 -1.53 8.05
CA ASN A 263 -24.20 -0.32 8.89
C ASN A 263 -23.98 0.90 7.99
N CYS A 264 -24.94 1.15 7.09
CA CYS A 264 -24.89 2.33 6.24
C CYS A 264 -24.92 3.58 7.10
N PRO A 265 -23.99 4.52 6.93
CA PRO A 265 -24.09 5.80 7.61
C PRO A 265 -25.24 6.61 7.02
N TYR A 266 -26.02 7.27 7.87
CA TYR A 266 -26.91 8.32 7.42
C TYR A 266 -26.10 9.58 7.13
N ILE A 267 -26.18 10.11 5.94
CA ILE A 267 -25.52 11.35 5.52
C ILE A 267 -26.53 12.47 5.63
N GLU A 268 -26.33 13.36 6.61
CA GLU A 268 -27.17 14.53 6.80
C GLU A 268 -26.80 15.62 5.78
N THR A 269 -27.77 16.07 5.00
CA THR A 269 -27.53 17.00 3.89
C THR A 269 -28.08 18.41 4.09
N ARG A 270 -28.76 18.68 5.24
CA ARG A 270 -29.35 20.01 5.53
C ARG A 270 -28.32 21.13 5.59
N ASP A 271 -27.15 20.85 6.10
CA ASP A 271 -26.06 21.80 6.22
C ASP A 271 -25.03 21.66 5.07
N GLY A 272 -25.49 21.11 3.95
CA GLY A 272 -24.65 20.81 2.81
C GLY A 272 -23.87 19.49 2.97
N LEU A 273 -22.84 19.33 2.18
CA LEU A 273 -21.98 18.15 2.26
C LEU A 273 -20.53 18.49 1.91
N TRP A 274 -19.63 17.63 2.32
CA TRP A 274 -18.22 17.69 1.99
C TRP A 274 -17.85 16.63 0.97
N ALA A 275 -16.95 16.97 0.06
CA ALA A 275 -16.37 16.04 -0.87
C ALA A 275 -14.84 16.16 -0.90
N ILE A 276 -14.18 15.02 -0.96
CA ILE A 276 -12.74 14.92 -1.19
C ILE A 276 -12.54 14.12 -2.46
N ARG A 277 -11.81 14.68 -3.43
CA ARG A 277 -11.36 13.86 -4.55
C ARG A 277 -10.28 12.89 -4.05
N VAL A 278 -10.50 11.60 -4.32
CA VAL A 278 -9.65 10.52 -3.81
C VAL A 278 -9.11 9.64 -4.93
N ASP A 279 -7.97 9.02 -4.66
CA ASP A 279 -7.41 7.96 -5.50
C ASP A 279 -7.27 6.67 -4.70
N PRO A 280 -7.53 5.52 -5.32
CA PRO A 280 -7.01 4.25 -4.81
C PRO A 280 -5.49 4.27 -4.87
N THR A 281 -4.89 3.83 -3.78
CA THR A 281 -3.45 3.71 -3.63
C THR A 281 -3.06 2.27 -3.40
N PHE A 282 -1.79 1.99 -3.64
CA PHE A 282 -1.19 0.69 -3.37
C PHE A 282 0.05 0.87 -2.50
N TYR A 283 0.39 -0.15 -1.70
CA TYR A 283 1.59 -0.14 -0.89
C TYR A 283 2.77 -0.76 -1.64
N LEU A 284 2.55 -1.90 -2.28
CA LEU A 284 3.62 -2.66 -2.90
C LEU A 284 3.13 -3.46 -4.11
N THR A 285 4.09 -3.87 -4.92
CA THR A 285 3.92 -4.89 -5.94
C THR A 285 4.08 -6.27 -5.30
N THR A 286 3.29 -7.25 -5.74
CA THR A 286 3.42 -8.63 -5.25
C THR A 286 4.20 -9.51 -6.21
N ALA A 287 4.52 -9.00 -7.41
CA ALA A 287 5.43 -9.66 -8.34
C ALA A 287 6.88 -9.53 -7.85
N GLY A 288 7.63 -10.59 -7.93
CA GLY A 288 9.02 -10.66 -7.50
C GLY A 288 9.67 -11.99 -7.85
N LEU A 289 10.86 -12.23 -7.36
CA LEU A 289 11.61 -13.45 -7.62
C LEU A 289 10.88 -14.68 -7.07
N ALA A 290 10.80 -15.75 -7.86
CA ALA A 290 10.33 -17.03 -7.40
C ALA A 290 11.31 -17.63 -6.39
N ILE A 291 10.78 -18.15 -5.29
CA ILE A 291 11.56 -18.79 -4.21
C ILE A 291 10.96 -20.13 -3.80
N ASP A 292 11.77 -21.00 -3.20
CA ASP A 292 11.30 -22.19 -2.49
C ASP A 292 11.04 -21.91 -1.01
N THR A 293 10.60 -22.93 -0.27
CA THR A 293 10.33 -22.85 1.18
C THR A 293 11.56 -22.59 2.05
N ASP A 294 12.75 -22.75 1.49
CA ASP A 294 14.03 -22.43 2.14
C ASP A 294 14.58 -21.06 1.70
N CYS A 295 13.74 -20.25 1.02
CA CYS A 295 14.06 -18.93 0.48
C CYS A 295 15.15 -18.90 -0.60
N HIS A 296 15.46 -20.02 -1.24
CA HIS A 296 16.35 -20.02 -2.39
C HIS A 296 15.65 -19.40 -3.61
N VAL A 297 16.33 -18.51 -4.32
CA VAL A 297 15.83 -18.02 -5.62
C VAL A 297 15.84 -19.16 -6.63
N LEU A 298 14.72 -19.32 -7.34
CA LEU A 298 14.53 -20.39 -8.33
C LEU A 298 14.80 -19.89 -9.75
N ASN A 299 15.36 -20.78 -10.58
CA ASN A 299 15.42 -20.57 -12.02
C ASN A 299 14.14 -21.08 -12.72
N GLU A 300 14.00 -20.84 -14.04
CA GLU A 300 12.82 -21.25 -14.83
C GLU A 300 12.54 -22.77 -14.79
N GLU A 301 13.55 -23.60 -14.49
CA GLU A 301 13.40 -25.04 -14.29
C GLU A 301 12.94 -25.39 -12.85
N LYS A 302 12.62 -24.37 -12.03
CA LYS A 302 12.26 -24.49 -10.60
C LYS A 302 13.35 -25.13 -9.74
N LYS A 303 14.61 -24.92 -10.13
CA LYS A 303 15.78 -25.36 -9.36
C LYS A 303 16.39 -24.18 -8.63
N ALA A 304 16.82 -24.40 -7.40
CA ALA A 304 17.51 -23.40 -6.60
C ALA A 304 18.81 -22.92 -7.26
N ILE A 305 19.00 -21.58 -7.32
CA ILE A 305 20.26 -20.97 -7.74
C ILE A 305 21.21 -21.07 -6.56
N PRO A 306 22.33 -21.81 -6.65
CA PRO A 306 23.20 -22.05 -5.52
C PRO A 306 23.76 -20.75 -4.93
N GLY A 307 23.61 -20.57 -3.60
CA GLY A 307 24.13 -19.41 -2.89
C GLY A 307 23.33 -18.12 -3.02
N LEU A 308 22.16 -18.15 -3.70
CA LEU A 308 21.28 -16.99 -3.83
C LEU A 308 19.96 -17.23 -3.09
N TYR A 309 19.64 -16.30 -2.20
CA TYR A 309 18.43 -16.28 -1.39
C TYR A 309 17.70 -14.96 -1.59
N ALA A 310 16.40 -14.94 -1.28
CA ALA A 310 15.61 -13.71 -1.30
C ALA A 310 14.55 -13.73 -0.19
N ALA A 311 14.21 -12.56 0.36
CA ALA A 311 13.19 -12.40 1.39
C ALA A 311 12.50 -11.03 1.30
N GLY A 312 11.22 -10.96 1.68
CA GLY A 312 10.40 -9.75 1.63
C GLY A 312 9.90 -9.43 0.21
N ASP A 313 9.55 -8.17 -0.06
CA ASP A 313 8.90 -7.73 -1.32
C ASP A 313 9.75 -7.94 -2.58
N VAL A 314 11.01 -8.35 -2.46
CA VAL A 314 11.84 -8.76 -3.59
C VAL A 314 11.41 -10.12 -4.15
N CYS A 315 10.68 -10.91 -3.35
CA CYS A 315 10.10 -12.18 -3.73
C CYS A 315 8.71 -11.99 -4.30
N GLY A 316 8.29 -12.86 -5.21
CA GLY A 316 6.88 -13.03 -5.55
C GLY A 316 6.11 -13.46 -4.31
N SER A 317 4.96 -12.82 -4.09
CA SER A 317 4.16 -13.09 -2.90
C SER A 317 3.72 -14.56 -2.86
N ILE A 318 3.93 -15.20 -1.72
CA ILE A 318 3.53 -16.59 -1.46
C ILE A 318 2.02 -16.73 -1.35
N GLU A 319 1.27 -15.63 -1.39
CA GLU A 319 -0.13 -15.60 -1.02
C GLU A 319 -1.11 -15.91 -2.16
N GLU A 320 -2.16 -16.63 -1.75
CA GLU A 320 -3.34 -16.92 -2.59
C GLU A 320 -4.01 -15.63 -3.09
N LYS A 321 -4.77 -15.75 -4.20
CA LYS A 321 -5.46 -14.68 -4.92
C LYS A 321 -6.33 -13.74 -4.07
N ASP A 322 -6.62 -14.09 -2.83
CA ASP A 322 -7.56 -13.42 -1.93
C ASP A 322 -6.94 -12.96 -0.60
N ALA A 323 -5.62 -12.81 -0.52
CA ALA A 323 -4.95 -12.37 0.70
C ALA A 323 -5.47 -11.02 1.18
N LYS A 324 -6.17 -11.04 2.31
CA LYS A 324 -6.85 -9.89 2.92
C LYS A 324 -6.09 -9.29 4.09
N GLN A 325 -4.81 -9.64 4.27
CA GLN A 325 -4.06 -9.26 5.46
C GLN A 325 -3.13 -8.07 5.23
N TYR A 326 -3.11 -7.16 6.20
CA TYR A 326 -2.14 -6.07 6.30
C TYR A 326 -0.80 -6.60 6.81
N GLY A 327 0.30 -6.02 6.37
CA GLY A 327 1.63 -6.33 6.89
C GLY A 327 2.34 -7.47 6.18
N MET A 328 1.83 -7.93 5.07
CA MET A 328 2.36 -9.06 4.30
C MET A 328 3.81 -8.92 3.89
N GLY A 329 4.23 -7.70 3.49
CA GLY A 329 5.63 -7.43 3.16
C GLY A 329 6.58 -7.67 4.33
N PHE A 330 6.11 -7.41 5.56
CA PHE A 330 6.88 -7.69 6.77
C PHE A 330 6.84 -9.17 7.16
N ASP A 331 5.68 -9.81 7.03
CA ASP A 331 5.51 -11.25 7.30
C ASP A 331 6.32 -12.08 6.29
N ALA A 332 6.29 -11.73 4.99
CA ALA A 332 7.12 -12.36 3.97
C ALA A 332 8.64 -12.17 4.18
N ALA A 333 9.04 -11.18 4.97
CA ALA A 333 10.44 -10.99 5.35
C ALA A 333 10.84 -11.78 6.61
N LEU A 334 9.86 -12.25 7.40
CA LEU A 334 10.08 -12.98 8.65
C LEU A 334 9.93 -14.51 8.51
N THR A 335 9.21 -14.99 7.49
CA THR A 335 9.07 -16.41 7.20
C THR A 335 10.23 -16.94 6.39
#